data_971cde56e0001ed633684f92412dd74c
#
_entry.id   971cde56e0001ed633684f92412dd74c
#
_cell.length_a   1.000
_cell.length_b   1.000
_cell.length_c   1.000
_cell.angle_alpha   90.00
_cell.angle_beta   90.00
_cell.angle_gamma   90.00
#
_symmetry.space_group_name_H-M   'P 1'
#
loop_
_entity.id
_entity.type
_entity.pdbx_description
1 polymer ?
#
loop_
_entity_poly.entity_id
_entity_poly.type
_entity_poly.pdbx_seq_one_letter_code
_entity_poly.pdbx_strand_id
1 'polypeptide(L)'
;MIISAHGFQDALVTPEHRLDVSRIAAQEVSGIGFIGAGTIIFQKNVVRGLTTAASIWVTAAIGLACGAGMYALAAFATLLVLLGLEAFNLFLRRFDAHRGNKVKEKETED
;
A
#
# COMPACT_ATOMS: atom_id res chain seq x y z
N MET A 1 8.17 -7.92 -12.20
CA MET A 1 8.88 -7.13 -13.24
C MET A 1 9.94 -7.95 -13.98
N ILE A 2 10.88 -8.59 -13.28
CA ILE A 2 11.91 -9.46 -13.93
C ILE A 2 11.27 -10.63 -14.68
N ILE A 3 10.25 -11.27 -14.09
CA ILE A 3 9.49 -12.36 -14.73
C ILE A 3 8.81 -11.86 -16.01
N SER A 4 8.24 -10.64 -16.00
CA SER A 4 7.60 -10.04 -17.17
C SER A 4 8.61 -9.73 -18.29
N ALA A 5 9.84 -9.35 -17.93
CA ALA A 5 10.87 -8.99 -18.89
C ALA A 5 11.63 -10.20 -19.46
N HIS A 6 11.84 -11.25 -18.68
CA HIS A 6 12.76 -12.34 -19.02
C HIS A 6 12.14 -13.75 -18.89
N GLY A 7 11.07 -13.93 -18.11
CA GLY A 7 10.52 -15.25 -17.80
C GLY A 7 9.87 -15.95 -19.00
N PHE A 8 9.58 -15.25 -20.08
CA PHE A 8 8.88 -15.80 -21.26
C PHE A 8 9.69 -15.63 -22.57
N GLN A 9 10.97 -15.31 -22.49
CA GLN A 9 11.80 -15.11 -23.68
C GLN A 9 11.93 -16.37 -24.53
N ASP A 10 11.97 -17.55 -23.90
CA ASP A 10 12.09 -18.83 -24.60
C ASP A 10 10.80 -19.28 -25.32
N ALA A 11 9.66 -18.65 -24.98
CA ALA A 11 8.38 -18.96 -25.60
C ALA A 11 8.12 -18.17 -26.90
N LEU A 12 9.01 -17.23 -27.27
CA LEU A 12 8.80 -16.30 -28.35
C LEU A 12 9.65 -16.67 -29.56
N VAL A 13 9.11 -17.53 -30.41
CA VAL A 13 9.73 -17.95 -31.67
C VAL A 13 9.34 -17.00 -32.84
N THR A 14 8.49 -16.01 -32.62
CA THR A 14 8.00 -15.12 -33.69
C THR A 14 8.27 -13.65 -33.43
N PRO A 15 8.75 -12.89 -34.45
CA PRO A 15 9.13 -11.48 -34.35
C PRO A 15 7.98 -10.51 -34.02
N GLU A 16 6.75 -10.97 -34.09
CA GLU A 16 5.55 -10.12 -33.95
C GLU A 16 5.02 -9.98 -32.51
N HIS A 17 5.51 -10.78 -31.56
CA HIS A 17 5.09 -10.69 -30.17
C HIS A 17 6.03 -9.78 -29.39
N ARG A 18 5.74 -8.48 -29.38
CA ARG A 18 6.35 -7.54 -28.43
C ARG A 18 5.90 -7.94 -27.03
N LEU A 19 6.83 -8.43 -26.22
CA LEU A 19 6.62 -8.64 -24.80
C LEU A 19 6.21 -7.31 -24.16
N ASP A 20 4.95 -7.22 -23.78
CA ASP A 20 4.47 -6.08 -22.99
C ASP A 20 4.88 -6.30 -21.54
N VAL A 21 6.07 -5.83 -21.19
CA VAL A 21 6.67 -5.93 -19.84
C VAL A 21 5.77 -5.32 -18.77
N SER A 22 4.89 -4.38 -19.15
CA SER A 22 3.99 -3.70 -18.23
C SER A 22 2.78 -4.54 -17.85
N ARG A 23 2.40 -5.54 -18.66
CA ARG A 23 1.16 -6.31 -18.44
C ARG A 23 1.16 -7.09 -17.12
N ILE A 24 2.26 -7.78 -16.79
CA ILE A 24 2.35 -8.54 -15.55
C ILE A 24 2.38 -7.59 -14.35
N ALA A 25 3.09 -6.48 -14.45
CA ALA A 25 3.11 -5.46 -13.41
C ALA A 25 1.70 -4.86 -13.17
N ALA A 26 0.95 -4.59 -14.24
CA ALA A 26 -0.43 -4.11 -14.13
C ALA A 26 -1.37 -5.14 -13.46
N GLN A 27 -1.22 -6.42 -13.80
CA GLN A 27 -1.99 -7.51 -13.19
C GLN A 27 -1.65 -7.68 -11.70
N GLU A 28 -0.37 -7.53 -11.32
CA GLU A 28 0.07 -7.59 -9.94
C GLU A 28 -0.57 -6.47 -9.11
N VAL A 29 -0.53 -5.22 -9.61
CA VAL A 29 -1.17 -4.07 -8.94
C VAL A 29 -2.66 -4.30 -8.75
N SER A 30 -3.35 -4.84 -9.76
CA SER A 30 -4.77 -5.18 -9.67
C SER A 30 -5.06 -6.27 -8.64
N GLY A 31 -4.26 -7.36 -8.64
CA GLY A 31 -4.38 -8.48 -7.70
C GLY A 31 -4.14 -8.07 -6.25
N ILE A 32 -3.13 -7.24 -6.01
CA ILE A 32 -2.83 -6.68 -4.67
C ILE A 32 -3.97 -5.76 -4.20
N GLY A 33 -4.59 -5.01 -5.11
CA GLY A 33 -5.77 -4.21 -4.80
C GLY A 33 -6.92 -5.05 -4.26
N PHE A 34 -7.16 -6.24 -4.82
CA PHE A 34 -8.16 -7.18 -4.34
C PHE A 34 -7.84 -7.72 -2.93
N ILE A 35 -6.58 -8.10 -2.67
CA ILE A 35 -6.13 -8.55 -1.35
C ILE A 35 -6.28 -7.41 -0.33
N GLY A 36 -5.85 -6.20 -0.69
CA GLY A 36 -5.99 -5.01 0.15
C GLY A 36 -7.45 -4.73 0.51
N ALA A 37 -8.35 -4.79 -0.47
CA ALA A 37 -9.78 -4.61 -0.24
C ALA A 37 -10.34 -5.66 0.74
N GLY A 38 -9.86 -6.90 0.69
CA GLY A 38 -10.23 -7.97 1.62
C GLY A 38 -9.84 -7.72 3.08
N THR A 39 -8.91 -6.80 3.36
CA THR A 39 -8.54 -6.42 4.73
C THR A 39 -9.43 -5.33 5.32
N ILE A 40 -10.29 -4.71 4.51
CA ILE A 40 -11.19 -3.64 4.95
C ILE A 40 -12.46 -4.27 5.51
N ILE A 41 -12.69 -4.04 6.80
CA ILE A 41 -13.86 -4.56 7.51
C ILE A 41 -14.78 -3.40 7.87
N PHE A 42 -16.03 -3.52 7.44
CA PHE A 42 -17.08 -2.59 7.79
C PHE A 42 -17.98 -3.19 8.88
N GLN A 43 -17.94 -2.63 10.08
CA GLN A 43 -18.71 -3.13 11.20
C GLN A 43 -19.31 -1.99 12.03
N LYS A 44 -20.61 -2.00 12.24
CA LYS A 44 -21.34 -1.03 13.08
C LYS A 44 -20.96 0.44 12.81
N ASN A 45 -20.97 0.88 11.54
CA ASN A 45 -20.58 2.23 11.10
C ASN A 45 -19.10 2.60 11.30
N VAL A 46 -18.23 1.63 11.58
CA VAL A 46 -16.79 1.83 11.69
C VAL A 46 -16.07 1.05 10.61
N VAL A 47 -15.21 1.73 9.84
CA VAL A 47 -14.34 1.12 8.84
C VAL A 47 -12.97 0.87 9.47
N ARG A 48 -12.49 -0.38 9.41
CA ARG A 48 -11.17 -0.79 9.88
C ARG A 48 -10.37 -1.40 8.75
N GLY A 49 -9.04 -1.34 8.85
CA GLY A 49 -8.14 -1.97 7.88
C GLY A 49 -7.73 -1.10 6.69
N LEU A 50 -8.18 0.15 6.60
CA LEU A 50 -7.80 1.07 5.52
C LEU A 50 -6.28 1.28 5.44
N THR A 51 -5.64 1.53 6.58
CA THR A 51 -4.18 1.71 6.65
C THR A 51 -3.45 0.43 6.26
N THR A 52 -3.96 -0.74 6.68
CA THR A 52 -3.41 -2.05 6.32
C THR A 52 -3.52 -2.29 4.81
N ALA A 53 -4.68 -2.02 4.22
CA ALA A 53 -4.89 -2.13 2.77
C ALA A 53 -3.93 -1.23 1.98
N ALA A 54 -3.79 0.01 2.40
CA ALA A 54 -2.86 0.97 1.80
C ALA A 54 -1.39 0.50 1.92
N SER A 55 -0.99 -0.02 3.09
CA SER A 55 0.36 -0.54 3.32
C SER A 55 0.68 -1.75 2.43
N ILE A 56 -0.25 -2.68 2.25
CA ILE A 56 -0.10 -3.83 1.35
C ILE A 56 0.13 -3.36 -0.08
N TRP A 57 -0.68 -2.42 -0.55
CA TRP A 57 -0.58 -1.90 -1.91
C TRP A 57 0.75 -1.17 -2.16
N VAL A 58 1.17 -0.32 -1.23
CA VAL A 58 2.45 0.42 -1.32
C VAL A 58 3.64 -0.54 -1.27
N THR A 59 3.60 -1.59 -0.44
CA THR A 59 4.67 -2.60 -0.38
C THR A 59 4.84 -3.30 -1.72
N ALA A 60 3.75 -3.63 -2.41
CA ALA A 60 3.81 -4.20 -3.75
C ALA A 60 4.42 -3.23 -4.77
N ALA A 61 4.06 -1.94 -4.72
CA ALA A 61 4.62 -0.91 -5.59
C ALA A 61 6.15 -0.76 -5.39
N ILE A 62 6.62 -0.79 -4.13
CA ILE A 62 8.06 -0.77 -3.80
C ILE A 62 8.74 -2.03 -4.35
N GLY A 63 8.11 -3.20 -4.20
CA GLY A 63 8.62 -4.46 -4.76
C GLY A 63 8.75 -4.41 -6.28
N LEU A 64 7.78 -3.84 -6.99
CA LEU A 64 7.84 -3.62 -8.43
C LEU A 64 8.99 -2.68 -8.82
N ALA A 65 9.19 -1.60 -8.09
CA ALA A 65 10.30 -0.67 -8.32
C ALA A 65 11.66 -1.36 -8.14
N CYS A 66 11.82 -2.18 -7.09
CA CYS A 66 13.01 -3.01 -6.90
C CYS A 66 13.22 -4.00 -8.05
N GLY A 67 12.16 -4.69 -8.47
CA GLY A 67 12.20 -5.63 -9.59
C GLY A 67 12.50 -4.96 -10.94
N ALA A 68 12.21 -3.67 -11.08
CA ALA A 68 12.58 -2.86 -12.24
C ALA A 68 14.03 -2.35 -12.19
N GLY A 69 14.78 -2.62 -11.11
CA GLY A 69 16.14 -2.11 -10.92
C GLY A 69 16.19 -0.65 -10.42
N MET A 70 15.05 -0.06 -10.07
CA MET A 70 14.92 1.33 -9.61
C MET A 70 15.13 1.44 -8.10
N TYR A 71 16.28 0.99 -7.61
CA TYR A 71 16.57 0.87 -6.19
C TYR A 71 16.53 2.21 -5.44
N ALA A 72 17.02 3.29 -6.06
CA ALA A 72 16.99 4.63 -5.47
C ALA A 72 15.54 5.11 -5.26
N LEU A 73 14.68 4.88 -6.24
CA LEU A 73 13.24 5.19 -6.14
C LEU A 73 12.56 4.37 -5.06
N ALA A 74 12.85 3.06 -5.00
CA ALA A 74 12.29 2.17 -3.99
C ALA A 74 12.71 2.60 -2.57
N ALA A 75 13.99 2.95 -2.36
CA ALA A 75 14.50 3.43 -1.08
C ALA A 75 13.83 4.75 -0.66
N PHE A 76 13.71 5.69 -1.59
CA PHE A 76 13.04 6.98 -1.34
C PHE A 76 11.55 6.80 -1.02
N ALA A 77 10.85 5.95 -1.79
CA ALA A 77 9.45 5.63 -1.55
C ALA A 77 9.25 4.97 -0.17
N THR A 78 10.12 4.03 0.20
CA THR A 78 10.08 3.39 1.52
C THR A 78 10.22 4.41 2.64
N LEU A 79 11.19 5.33 2.53
CA LEU A 79 11.38 6.39 3.51
C LEU A 79 10.15 7.29 3.64
N LEU A 80 9.57 7.72 2.51
CA LEU A 80 8.36 8.54 2.52
C LEU A 80 7.18 7.84 3.18
N VAL A 81 6.99 6.54 2.91
CA VAL A 81 5.90 5.75 3.49
C VAL A 81 6.07 5.61 5.00
N LEU A 82 7.27 5.32 5.48
CA LEU A 82 7.55 5.23 6.91
C LEU A 82 7.29 6.57 7.61
N LEU A 83 7.76 7.67 7.05
CA LEU A 83 7.49 9.00 7.57
C LEU A 83 5.99 9.34 7.58
N GLY A 84 5.27 8.96 6.51
CA GLY A 84 3.83 9.16 6.41
C GLY A 84 3.04 8.37 7.45
N LEU A 85 3.41 7.11 7.69
CA LEU A 85 2.79 6.27 8.71
C LEU A 85 3.03 6.82 10.12
N GLU A 86 4.26 7.28 10.42
CA GLU A 86 4.57 7.90 11.70
C GLU A 86 3.83 9.23 11.89
N ALA A 87 3.79 10.08 10.87
CA ALA A 87 3.06 11.35 10.90
C ALA A 87 1.57 11.12 11.13
N PHE A 88 0.97 10.11 10.46
CA PHE A 88 -0.43 9.75 10.63
C PHE A 88 -0.72 9.22 12.03
N ASN A 89 0.16 8.39 12.57
CA ASN A 89 0.05 7.83 13.92
C ASN A 89 0.13 8.93 14.99
N LEU A 90 1.04 9.89 14.79
CA LEU A 90 1.18 11.06 15.66
C LEU A 90 -0.05 11.97 15.61
N PHE A 91 -0.62 12.14 14.41
CA PHE A 91 -1.84 12.91 14.19
C PHE A 91 -3.04 12.29 14.92
N LEU A 92 -3.24 10.97 14.79
CA LEU A 92 -4.31 10.25 15.49
C LEU A 92 -4.16 10.35 17.01
N ARG A 93 -2.95 10.19 17.56
CA ARG A 93 -2.67 10.33 18.99
C ARG A 93 -3.02 11.71 19.52
N ARG A 94 -2.79 12.77 18.72
CA ARG A 94 -3.17 14.14 19.12
C ARG A 94 -4.69 14.34 19.12
N PHE A 95 -5.40 13.73 18.18
CA PHE A 95 -6.87 13.82 18.13
C PHE A 95 -7.53 13.09 19.29
N ASP A 96 -7.04 11.89 19.66
CA ASP A 96 -7.57 11.12 20.79
C ASP A 96 -7.30 11.80 22.14
N ALA A 97 -6.15 12.44 22.30
CA ALA A 97 -5.85 13.23 23.50
C ALA A 97 -6.83 14.41 23.69
N HIS A 98 -7.26 15.02 22.56
CA HIS A 98 -8.21 16.15 22.62
C HIS A 98 -9.65 15.69 22.91
N ARG A 99 -9.99 14.45 22.53
CA ARG A 99 -11.33 13.86 22.76
C ARG A 99 -11.49 13.32 24.19
N GLY A 100 -10.44 12.73 24.75
CA GLY A 100 -10.42 12.19 26.11
C GLY A 100 -10.62 13.27 27.19
N ASN A 101 -10.15 14.49 26.93
CA ASN A 101 -10.30 15.60 27.88
C ASN A 101 -11.75 16.12 27.97
N LYS A 102 -12.50 16.07 26.87
CA LYS A 102 -13.92 16.49 26.83
C LYS A 102 -14.88 15.52 27.50
N VAL A 103 -14.52 14.24 27.59
CA VAL A 103 -15.34 13.22 28.27
C VAL A 103 -15.20 13.32 29.77
N LYS A 104 -13.97 13.58 30.27
CA LYS A 104 -13.73 13.76 31.72
C LYS A 104 -14.37 15.02 32.29
N GLU A 105 -14.48 16.09 31.52
CA GLU A 105 -15.09 17.35 31.94
C GLU A 105 -16.61 17.21 32.12
N LYS A 106 -17.27 16.33 31.36
CA LYS A 106 -18.70 16.05 31.53
C LYS A 106 -19.05 15.12 32.69
N GLU A 107 -18.14 14.23 33.11
CA GLU A 107 -18.34 13.34 34.25
C GLU A 107 -18.15 14.04 35.61
N THR A 108 -17.56 15.24 35.60
CA THR A 108 -17.36 16.02 36.86
C THR A 108 -18.45 17.08 37.08
N GLU A 109 -19.37 17.28 36.16
CA GLU A 109 -20.49 18.23 36.25
C GLU A 109 -21.83 17.57 36.64
N ASP A 110 -21.89 16.21 36.71
CA ASP A 110 -23.03 15.45 37.19
C ASP A 110 -22.75 14.89 38.60
#